data_8b73a67e3799939348bb673a08404fc8
#
_entry.id   8b73a67e3799939348bb673a08404fc8
#
_cell.length_a   1.000
_cell.length_b   1.000
_cell.length_c   1.000
_cell.angle_alpha   90.00
_cell.angle_beta   90.00
_cell.angle_gamma   90.00
#
_symmetry.space_group_name_H-M   'P 1'
#
loop_
_entity.id
_entity.type
_entity.pdbx_description
1 polymer ?
#
loop_
_entity_poly.entity_id
_entity_poly.type
_entity_poly.pdbx_seq_one_letter_code
_entity_poly.pdbx_strand_id
1 'polypeptide(L)'
;KINILKKLNKILGDNIEKYIEEEKITTPLEIESTTNSYKGSLYGTSSNSIFSAFLRHPNFSSKISNLYFCGGSVHPGGGIPLCIMSGKIISDLIKT
;
A
#
# COMPACT_ATOMS: atom_id res chain seq x y z
N LYS A 1 11.66 13.33 -11.46
CA LYS A 1 12.78 12.61 -12.12
C LYS A 1 14.06 13.45 -12.06
N ILE A 2 14.13 14.61 -12.74
CA ILE A 2 15.35 15.44 -12.87
C ILE A 2 16.04 15.71 -11.53
N ASN A 3 15.28 16.07 -10.50
CA ASN A 3 15.84 16.34 -9.16
C ASN A 3 16.45 15.11 -8.50
N ILE A 4 15.90 13.93 -8.75
CA ILE A 4 16.43 12.66 -8.22
C ILE A 4 17.74 12.32 -8.91
N LEU A 5 17.78 12.39 -10.24
CA LEU A 5 18.99 12.14 -11.02
C LEU A 5 20.12 13.09 -10.63
N LYS A 6 19.83 14.38 -10.49
CA LYS A 6 20.84 15.36 -10.01
C LYS A 6 21.41 14.99 -8.63
N LYS A 7 20.56 14.55 -7.69
CA LYS A 7 21.02 14.12 -6.37
C LYS A 7 21.88 12.86 -6.45
N LEU A 8 21.46 11.88 -7.24
CA LEU A 8 22.21 10.65 -7.43
C LEU A 8 23.58 10.90 -8.08
N ASN A 9 23.63 11.68 -9.14
CA ASN A 9 24.87 12.07 -9.78
C ASN A 9 25.84 12.76 -8.81
N LYS A 10 25.32 13.63 -7.93
CA LYS A 10 26.14 14.28 -6.90
C LYS A 10 26.69 13.29 -5.87
N ILE A 11 25.88 12.31 -5.45
CA ILE A 11 26.28 11.31 -4.43
C ILE A 11 27.29 10.31 -5.01
N LEU A 12 27.03 9.84 -6.23
CA LEU A 12 27.84 8.81 -6.89
C LEU A 12 29.10 9.37 -7.60
N GLY A 13 29.16 10.68 -7.78
CA GLY A 13 30.29 11.33 -8.47
C GLY A 13 30.34 11.04 -9.98
N ASP A 14 29.27 10.54 -10.56
CA ASP A 14 29.18 10.20 -11.99
C ASP A 14 27.78 10.53 -12.56
N ASN A 15 27.70 10.61 -13.88
CA ASN A 15 26.42 10.76 -14.59
C ASN A 15 25.79 9.38 -14.78
N ILE A 16 24.81 9.03 -13.92
CA ILE A 16 24.13 7.73 -13.95
C ILE A 16 23.18 7.58 -15.14
N GLU A 17 22.77 8.67 -15.79
CA GLU A 17 21.84 8.64 -16.94
C GLU A 17 22.41 7.79 -18.09
N LYS A 18 23.72 7.74 -18.24
CA LYS A 18 24.40 6.91 -19.26
C LYS A 18 24.31 5.40 -19.03
N TYR A 19 23.94 4.99 -17.81
CA TYR A 19 23.81 3.58 -17.44
C TYR A 19 22.35 3.12 -17.35
N ILE A 20 21.38 4.03 -17.56
CA ILE A 20 19.95 3.69 -17.53
C ILE A 20 19.59 3.01 -18.85
N GLU A 21 19.33 1.72 -18.80
CA GLU A 21 18.88 0.92 -19.96
C GLU A 21 17.36 0.95 -20.10
N GLU A 22 16.63 0.94 -18.98
CA GLU A 22 15.17 0.96 -18.96
C GLU A 22 14.66 1.83 -17.81
N GLU A 23 13.52 2.47 -18.02
CA GLU A 23 12.86 3.27 -17.01
C GLU A 23 11.34 3.06 -17.05
N LYS A 24 10.75 2.81 -15.88
CA LYS A 24 9.31 2.81 -15.69
C LYS A 24 8.93 3.76 -14.56
N ILE A 25 7.96 4.61 -14.82
CA ILE A 25 7.40 5.53 -13.82
C ILE A 25 5.97 5.08 -13.53
N THR A 26 5.70 4.75 -12.28
CA THR A 26 4.34 4.44 -11.83
C THR A 26 3.80 5.63 -11.05
N THR A 27 2.71 6.19 -11.54
CA THR A 27 2.04 7.34 -10.92
C THR A 27 0.87 6.88 -10.04
N PRO A 28 0.38 7.70 -9.08
CA PRO A 28 -0.83 7.39 -8.33
C PRO A 28 -2.05 7.12 -9.23
N LEU A 29 -2.18 7.82 -10.36
CA LEU A 29 -3.25 7.59 -11.33
C LEU A 29 -3.14 6.21 -12.00
N GLU A 30 -1.93 5.78 -12.32
CA GLU A 30 -1.70 4.44 -12.89
C GLU A 30 -1.98 3.35 -11.85
N ILE A 31 -1.59 3.57 -10.59
CA ILE A 31 -1.94 2.66 -9.49
C ILE A 31 -3.46 2.56 -9.33
N GLU A 32 -4.17 3.68 -9.31
CA GLU A 32 -5.62 3.70 -9.20
C GLU A 32 -6.30 2.96 -10.35
N SER A 33 -5.86 3.19 -11.59
CA SER A 33 -6.43 2.53 -12.78
C SER A 33 -6.19 1.02 -12.82
N THR A 34 -5.05 0.55 -12.29
CA THR A 34 -4.68 -0.88 -12.34
C THR A 34 -5.17 -1.67 -11.14
N THR A 35 -5.33 -1.04 -9.98
CA THR A 35 -5.66 -1.72 -8.71
C THR A 35 -7.02 -1.32 -8.13
N ASN A 36 -7.70 -0.34 -8.71
CA ASN A 36 -8.89 0.31 -8.15
C ASN A 36 -8.69 0.92 -6.75
N SER A 37 -7.43 1.15 -6.35
CA SER A 37 -7.11 1.79 -5.08
C SER A 37 -7.42 3.28 -5.14
N TYR A 38 -8.32 3.76 -4.29
CA TYR A 38 -8.73 5.17 -4.28
C TYR A 38 -7.54 6.12 -4.21
N LYS A 39 -7.41 7.00 -5.21
CA LYS A 39 -6.28 7.95 -5.38
C LYS A 39 -4.90 7.29 -5.35
N GLY A 40 -4.79 6.03 -5.75
CA GLY A 40 -3.54 5.28 -5.75
C GLY A 40 -3.05 4.85 -4.36
N SER A 41 -3.94 4.80 -3.37
CA SER A 41 -3.62 4.41 -1.99
C SER A 41 -3.60 2.90 -1.84
N LEU A 42 -2.45 2.26 -2.07
CA LEU A 42 -2.30 0.80 -2.02
C LEU A 42 -2.55 0.19 -0.63
N TYR A 43 -2.26 0.93 0.43
CA TYR A 43 -2.30 0.43 1.81
C TYR A 43 -3.38 1.10 2.66
N GLY A 44 -4.35 1.76 2.05
CA GLY A 44 -5.41 2.48 2.75
C GLY A 44 -4.90 3.75 3.44
N THR A 45 -5.37 4.00 4.67
CA THR A 45 -4.98 5.18 5.44
C THR A 45 -3.49 5.18 5.80
N SER A 46 -2.87 6.36 5.75
CA SER A 46 -1.45 6.48 6.10
C SER A 46 -1.20 6.14 7.58
N SER A 47 -0.01 5.57 7.85
CA SER A 47 0.42 5.22 9.21
C SER A 47 1.31 6.31 9.84
N ASN A 48 1.12 7.57 9.46
CA ASN A 48 1.96 8.68 9.90
C ASN A 48 1.75 9.09 11.38
N SER A 49 0.74 8.54 12.04
CA SER A 49 0.54 8.69 13.47
C SER A 49 0.25 7.33 14.10
N ILE A 50 0.55 7.20 15.40
CA ILE A 50 0.26 5.99 16.17
C ILE A 50 -1.24 5.66 16.11
N PHE A 51 -2.10 6.67 16.21
CA PHE A 51 -3.56 6.49 16.12
C PHE A 51 -3.99 5.98 14.74
N SER A 52 -3.45 6.51 13.67
CA SER A 52 -3.78 6.06 12.30
C SER A 52 -3.30 4.63 12.02
N ALA A 53 -2.21 4.20 12.66
CA ALA A 53 -1.70 2.84 12.53
C ALA A 53 -2.60 1.82 13.25
N PHE A 54 -3.15 2.17 14.41
CA PHE A 54 -4.04 1.30 15.20
C PHE A 54 -5.51 1.37 14.77
N LEU A 55 -5.98 2.52 14.27
CA LEU A 55 -7.37 2.74 13.84
C LEU A 55 -7.57 2.45 12.34
N ARG A 56 -7.03 1.33 11.86
CA ARG A 56 -7.32 0.87 10.50
C ARG A 56 -8.75 0.39 10.37
N HIS A 57 -9.26 0.39 9.14
CA HIS A 57 -10.59 -0.14 8.86
C HIS A 57 -10.71 -1.58 9.40
N PRO A 58 -11.79 -1.91 10.12
CA PRO A 58 -11.97 -3.27 10.64
C PRO A 58 -12.18 -4.28 9.51
N ASN A 59 -12.01 -5.56 9.83
CA ASN A 59 -12.17 -6.65 8.89
C ASN A 59 -13.64 -7.01 8.60
N PHE A 60 -14.59 -6.29 9.16
CA PHE A 60 -16.03 -6.52 8.97
C PHE A 60 -16.78 -5.20 8.84
N SER A 61 -17.94 -5.25 8.21
CA SER A 61 -18.87 -4.12 8.12
C SER A 61 -19.81 -4.10 9.32
N SER A 62 -19.92 -2.96 9.99
CA SER A 62 -20.95 -2.74 11.02
C SER A 62 -22.34 -2.42 10.45
N LYS A 63 -22.42 -2.13 9.14
CA LYS A 63 -23.67 -1.72 8.46
C LYS A 63 -24.28 -2.82 7.61
N ILE A 64 -23.48 -3.75 7.14
CA ILE A 64 -23.90 -4.82 6.22
C ILE A 64 -23.51 -6.15 6.84
N SER A 65 -24.49 -6.98 7.12
CA SER A 65 -24.29 -8.32 7.67
C SER A 65 -23.52 -9.20 6.67
N ASN A 66 -22.61 -10.02 7.18
CA ASN A 66 -21.80 -10.98 6.41
C ASN A 66 -20.88 -10.31 5.36
N LEU A 67 -20.60 -9.03 5.49
CA LEU A 67 -19.59 -8.36 4.66
C LEU A 67 -18.28 -8.24 5.42
N TYR A 68 -17.24 -8.87 4.88
CA TYR A 68 -15.90 -8.90 5.46
C TYR A 68 -14.87 -8.33 4.50
N PHE A 69 -13.75 -7.82 5.05
CA PHE A 69 -12.68 -7.21 4.29
C PHE A 69 -11.33 -7.80 4.70
N CYS A 70 -10.52 -8.22 3.72
CA CYS A 70 -9.13 -8.64 3.97
C CYS A 70 -8.15 -7.93 3.03
N GLY A 71 -6.89 -7.94 3.42
CA GLY A 71 -5.80 -7.35 2.64
C GLY A 71 -5.08 -6.22 3.34
N GLY A 72 -4.23 -5.52 2.59
CA GLY A 72 -3.34 -4.49 3.13
C GLY A 72 -3.99 -3.18 3.55
N SER A 73 -5.23 -2.92 3.10
CA SER A 73 -5.95 -1.68 3.40
C SER A 73 -6.76 -1.73 4.70
N VAL A 74 -6.93 -2.91 5.29
CA VAL A 74 -7.67 -3.13 6.54
C VAL A 74 -6.76 -3.67 7.63
N HIS A 75 -7.30 -3.86 8.84
CA HIS A 75 -6.54 -4.43 9.96
C HIS A 75 -6.00 -5.84 9.61
N PRO A 76 -4.76 -6.19 9.97
CA PRO A 76 -3.77 -5.40 10.72
C PRO A 76 -2.90 -4.47 9.88
N GLY A 77 -2.97 -4.48 8.56
CA GLY A 77 -2.28 -3.54 7.70
C GLY A 77 -1.60 -4.15 6.48
N GLY A 78 -0.71 -3.38 5.85
CA GLY A 78 -0.01 -3.76 4.63
C GLY A 78 1.21 -4.66 4.88
N GLY A 79 1.61 -5.37 3.83
CA GLY A 79 2.68 -6.35 3.82
C GLY A 79 2.15 -7.79 3.80
N ILE A 80 2.86 -8.69 3.11
CA ILE A 80 2.40 -10.06 2.86
C ILE A 80 1.99 -10.79 4.15
N PRO A 81 2.79 -10.79 5.25
CA PRO A 81 2.40 -11.49 6.47
C PRO A 81 1.10 -10.93 7.09
N LEU A 82 0.93 -9.62 7.08
CA LEU A 82 -0.24 -8.96 7.65
C LEU A 82 -1.49 -9.17 6.78
N CYS A 83 -1.34 -9.22 5.46
CA CYS A 83 -2.44 -9.56 4.56
C CYS A 83 -2.94 -11.01 4.79
N ILE A 84 -2.03 -11.96 4.99
CA ILE A 84 -2.37 -13.35 5.33
C ILE A 84 -3.07 -13.41 6.69
N MET A 85 -2.57 -12.67 7.68
CA MET A 85 -3.19 -12.59 9.01
C MET A 85 -4.60 -11.97 8.95
N SER A 86 -4.80 -10.97 8.10
CA SER A 86 -6.12 -10.38 7.82
C SER A 86 -7.12 -11.44 7.34
N GLY A 87 -6.71 -12.31 6.41
CA GLY A 87 -7.53 -13.44 5.94
C GLY A 87 -7.83 -14.46 7.04
N LYS A 88 -6.84 -14.76 7.90
CA LYS A 88 -7.04 -15.65 9.06
C LYS A 88 -8.06 -15.09 10.04
N ILE A 89 -7.98 -13.80 10.37
CA ILE A 89 -8.95 -13.12 11.25
C ILE A 89 -10.38 -13.30 10.72
N ILE A 90 -10.60 -13.12 9.42
CA ILE A 90 -11.91 -13.31 8.82
C ILE A 90 -12.36 -14.78 8.89
N SER A 91 -11.46 -15.70 8.59
CA SER A 91 -11.76 -17.14 8.69
C SER A 91 -12.22 -17.53 10.09
N ASP A 92 -11.61 -16.97 11.11
CA ASP A 92 -11.97 -17.24 12.51
C ASP A 92 -13.31 -16.56 12.89
N LEU A 93 -13.61 -15.38 12.35
CA LEU A 93 -14.90 -14.68 12.54
C LEU A 93 -16.07 -15.43 11.89
N ILE A 94 -15.88 -16.05 10.74
CA ILE A 94 -16.95 -16.77 10.03
C ILE A 94 -17.26 -18.11 10.69
N LYS A 95 -16.30 -18.73 11.36
CA LYS A 95 -16.46 -20.03 12.04
C LYS A 95 -17.18 -19.93 13.38
N THR A 96 -17.33 -18.75 13.90
CA THR A 96 -18.01 -18.50 15.17
C THR A 96 -19.48 -18.22 14.93
#